data_c3f92cae5413f49427f3bc8eac191439
#
_entry.id   c3f92cae5413f49427f3bc8eac191439
#
_cell.length_a   1.000
_cell.length_b   1.000
_cell.length_c   1.000
_cell.angle_alpha   90.00
_cell.angle_beta   90.00
_cell.angle_gamma   90.00
#
_symmetry.space_group_name_H-M   'P 1'
#
loop_
_entity.id
_entity.type
_entity.pdbx_description
1 polymer ?
#
loop_
_entity_poly.entity_id
_entity_poly.type
_entity_poly.pdbx_seq_one_letter_code
_entity_poly.pdbx_strand_id
1 'polypeptide(L)'
;LTESFIDEMAHAAKQDPLSYRRNLTKNDARFQKVLDLVQEKSNWGSLLTANWGRGIAIAQSFGSIVAEVAEVEVNVEGRVKVHRVVCAVDAGFAIHPDGFIAQMESGIIYGLAAAMTGEITIENGAVVQG
;
A
#
# COMPACT_ATOMS: atom_id res chain seq x y z
N LEU A 1 -5.65 -7.47 -5.62
CA LEU A 1 -6.10 -8.85 -5.30
C LEU A 1 -5.05 -9.62 -4.49
N THR A 2 -3.78 -9.68 -4.92
CA THR A 2 -2.74 -10.47 -4.23
C THR A 2 -2.52 -10.00 -2.80
N GLU A 3 -2.33 -8.72 -2.58
CA GLU A 3 -1.99 -8.16 -1.27
C GLU A 3 -3.15 -8.26 -0.26
N SER A 4 -4.39 -8.08 -0.72
CA SER A 4 -5.58 -8.29 0.12
C SER A 4 -5.71 -9.76 0.54
N PHE A 5 -5.40 -10.70 -0.35
CA PHE A 5 -5.42 -12.12 -0.03
C PHE A 5 -4.29 -12.49 0.96
N ILE A 6 -3.12 -11.87 0.85
CA ILE A 6 -2.04 -12.03 1.85
C ILE A 6 -2.49 -11.54 3.23
N ASP A 7 -3.26 -10.45 3.31
CA ASP A 7 -3.82 -9.97 4.57
C ASP A 7 -4.85 -10.94 5.15
N GLU A 8 -5.71 -11.54 4.32
CA GLU A 8 -6.64 -12.59 4.75
C GLU A 8 -5.89 -13.81 5.30
N MET A 9 -4.81 -14.25 4.64
CA MET A 9 -3.96 -15.34 5.13
C MET A 9 -3.26 -14.99 6.44
N ALA A 10 -2.74 -13.78 6.58
CA ALA A 10 -2.12 -13.32 7.82
C ALA A 10 -3.14 -13.32 8.97
N HIS A 11 -4.36 -12.84 8.70
CA HIS A 11 -5.45 -12.85 9.68
C HIS A 11 -5.84 -14.29 10.08
N ALA A 12 -6.00 -15.19 9.11
CA ALA A 12 -6.30 -16.60 9.38
C ALA A 12 -5.19 -17.29 10.19
N ALA A 13 -3.93 -16.92 9.94
CA ALA A 13 -2.77 -17.38 10.70
C ALA A 13 -2.59 -16.69 12.06
N LYS A 14 -3.43 -15.68 12.39
CA LYS A 14 -3.31 -14.84 13.58
C LYS A 14 -1.93 -14.17 13.70
N GLN A 15 -1.40 -13.72 12.57
CA GLN A 15 -0.12 -13.03 12.47
C GLN A 15 -0.33 -11.58 12.05
N ASP A 16 0.58 -10.72 12.48
CA ASP A 16 0.68 -9.35 12.01
C ASP A 16 0.96 -9.32 10.49
N PRO A 17 0.24 -8.52 9.68
CA PRO A 17 0.39 -8.49 8.23
C PRO A 17 1.80 -8.20 7.73
N LEU A 18 2.54 -7.32 8.42
CA LEU A 18 3.92 -7.03 8.07
C LEU A 18 4.84 -8.22 8.40
N SER A 19 4.69 -8.80 9.58
CA SER A 19 5.46 -9.98 10.01
C SER A 19 5.20 -11.19 9.10
N TYR A 20 3.96 -11.35 8.64
CA TYR A 20 3.60 -12.39 7.69
C TYR A 20 4.32 -12.22 6.35
N ARG A 21 4.35 -11.00 5.79
CA ARG A 21 5.10 -10.68 4.57
C ARG A 21 6.60 -10.91 4.73
N ARG A 22 7.17 -10.57 5.88
CA ARG A 22 8.58 -10.86 6.18
C ARG A 22 8.88 -12.35 6.11
N ASN A 23 8.00 -13.19 6.66
CA ASN A 23 8.16 -14.64 6.60
C ASN A 23 8.10 -15.17 5.17
N LEU A 24 7.18 -14.66 4.35
CA LEU A 24 7.06 -15.04 2.94
C LEU A 24 8.29 -14.68 2.11
N THR A 25 8.93 -13.55 2.43
CA THR A 25 10.08 -13.00 1.68
C THR A 25 11.42 -13.15 2.40
N LYS A 26 11.50 -14.01 3.41
CA LYS A 26 12.68 -14.15 4.30
C LYS A 26 14.00 -14.40 3.60
N ASN A 27 13.98 -14.99 2.41
CA ASN A 27 15.18 -15.34 1.63
C ASN A 27 15.60 -14.21 0.67
N ASP A 28 14.88 -13.10 0.60
CA ASP A 28 15.19 -11.96 -0.27
C ASP A 28 15.56 -10.73 0.58
N ALA A 29 16.85 -10.42 0.58
CA ALA A 29 17.39 -9.32 1.38
C ALA A 29 16.89 -7.94 0.93
N ARG A 30 16.51 -7.76 -0.34
CA ARG A 30 15.95 -6.51 -0.85
C ARG A 30 14.54 -6.28 -0.31
N PHE A 31 13.70 -7.31 -0.34
CA PHE A 31 12.37 -7.26 0.28
C PHE A 31 12.45 -6.95 1.77
N GLN A 32 13.37 -7.61 2.50
CA GLN A 32 13.54 -7.36 3.93
C GLN A 32 13.91 -5.91 4.21
N LYS A 33 14.84 -5.31 3.46
CA LYS A 33 15.24 -3.91 3.61
C LYS A 33 14.08 -2.94 3.36
N VAL A 34 13.27 -3.19 2.33
CA VAL A 34 12.12 -2.33 2.01
C VAL A 34 11.05 -2.43 3.10
N LEU A 35 10.79 -3.65 3.62
CA LEU A 35 9.90 -3.87 4.76
C LEU A 35 10.41 -3.25 6.06
N ASP A 36 11.72 -3.29 6.32
CA ASP A 36 12.33 -2.62 7.47
C ASP A 36 12.12 -1.11 7.40
N LEU A 37 12.38 -0.53 6.24
CA LEU A 37 12.26 0.91 6.03
C LEU A 37 10.82 1.39 6.14
N VAL A 38 9.87 0.70 5.52
CA VAL A 38 8.46 1.09 5.60
C VAL A 38 7.91 0.91 7.02
N GLN A 39 8.34 -0.13 7.73
CA GLN A 39 8.00 -0.34 9.15
C GLN A 39 8.45 0.82 10.01
N GLU A 40 9.73 1.23 9.89
CA GLU A 40 10.31 2.34 10.64
C GLU A 40 9.59 3.65 10.32
N LYS A 41 9.48 3.99 9.04
CA LYS A 41 8.92 5.29 8.60
C LYS A 41 7.41 5.42 8.80
N SER A 42 6.68 4.33 8.79
CA SER A 42 5.24 4.32 9.10
C SER A 42 4.97 4.25 10.61
N ASN A 43 5.98 3.96 11.42
CA ASN A 43 5.81 3.68 12.85
C ASN A 43 4.81 2.52 13.07
N TRP A 44 4.97 1.44 12.28
CA TRP A 44 4.11 0.26 12.33
C TRP A 44 4.06 -0.32 13.74
N GLY A 45 2.85 -0.66 14.19
CA GLY A 45 2.61 -1.15 15.56
C GLY A 45 2.30 -0.06 16.58
N SER A 46 2.44 1.24 16.23
CA SER A 46 1.94 2.32 17.10
C SER A 46 0.42 2.30 17.19
N LEU A 47 -0.12 2.78 18.32
CA LEU A 47 -1.55 2.93 18.49
C LEU A 47 -2.12 3.94 17.49
N LEU A 48 -3.25 3.59 16.92
CA LEU A 48 -4.03 4.48 16.05
C LEU A 48 -5.17 5.13 16.81
N THR A 49 -5.62 6.26 16.31
CA THR A 49 -6.85 6.92 16.78
C THR A 49 -8.07 6.01 16.56
N ALA A 50 -9.11 6.16 17.35
CA ALA A 50 -10.36 5.44 17.12
C ALA A 50 -10.89 5.68 15.70
N ASN A 51 -11.44 4.63 15.08
CA ASN A 51 -11.92 4.60 13.68
C ASN A 51 -10.84 4.69 12.61
N TRP A 52 -9.56 4.67 12.99
CA TRP A 52 -8.46 4.59 12.04
C TRP A 52 -8.02 3.14 11.84
N GLY A 53 -7.59 2.86 10.61
CA GLY A 53 -6.97 1.59 10.23
C GLY A 53 -5.63 1.82 9.53
N ARG A 54 -4.81 0.80 9.53
CA ARG A 54 -3.52 0.79 8.82
C ARG A 54 -3.40 -0.50 8.04
N GLY A 55 -3.01 -0.38 6.78
CA GLY A 55 -2.75 -1.52 5.90
C GLY A 55 -1.38 -1.41 5.25
N ILE A 56 -0.82 -2.57 4.85
CA ILE A 56 0.46 -2.66 4.16
C ILE A 56 0.32 -3.50 2.90
N ALA A 57 1.00 -3.05 1.84
CA ALA A 57 1.18 -3.82 0.61
C ALA A 57 2.64 -3.78 0.16
N ILE A 58 3.10 -4.81 -0.54
CA ILE A 58 4.43 -4.86 -1.15
C ILE A 58 4.33 -5.51 -2.52
N ALA A 59 4.99 -4.91 -3.51
CA ALA A 59 5.00 -5.42 -4.87
C ALA A 59 6.39 -5.31 -5.50
N GLN A 60 6.69 -6.23 -6.39
CA GLN A 60 7.87 -6.17 -7.25
C GLN A 60 7.43 -6.03 -8.70
N SER A 61 8.01 -5.08 -9.42
CA SER A 61 7.78 -4.87 -10.84
C SER A 61 9.02 -4.31 -11.50
N PHE A 62 9.38 -4.84 -12.67
CA PHE A 62 10.55 -4.41 -13.47
C PHE A 62 11.84 -4.27 -12.67
N GLY A 63 12.06 -5.16 -11.70
CA GLY A 63 13.25 -5.15 -10.84
C GLY A 63 13.21 -4.17 -9.67
N SER A 64 12.20 -3.33 -9.56
CA SER A 64 11.94 -2.46 -8.40
C SER A 64 11.04 -3.15 -7.39
N ILE A 65 11.26 -2.89 -6.11
CA ILE A 65 10.44 -3.37 -5.00
C ILE A 65 9.87 -2.15 -4.28
N VAL A 66 8.56 -2.11 -4.11
CA VAL A 66 7.84 -1.01 -3.44
C VAL A 66 6.99 -1.58 -2.33
N ALA A 67 7.10 -1.02 -1.12
CA ALA A 67 6.19 -1.27 -0.03
C ALA A 67 5.50 0.03 0.39
N GLU A 68 4.20 -0.05 0.63
CA GLU A 68 3.39 1.09 1.03
C GLU A 68 2.57 0.76 2.28
N VAL A 69 2.50 1.72 3.19
CA VAL A 69 1.60 1.68 4.35
C VAL A 69 0.64 2.85 4.24
N ALA A 70 -0.65 2.54 4.18
CA ALA A 70 -1.71 3.53 4.19
C ALA A 70 -2.38 3.60 5.56
N GLU A 71 -2.60 4.82 6.04
CA GLU A 71 -3.39 5.12 7.24
C GLU A 71 -4.70 5.76 6.82
N VAL A 72 -5.81 5.13 7.21
CA VAL A 72 -7.15 5.51 6.80
C VAL A 72 -8.06 5.69 8.00
N GLU A 73 -9.04 6.54 7.86
CA GLU A 73 -10.17 6.70 8.78
C GLU A 73 -11.45 6.24 8.08
N VAL A 74 -12.29 5.52 8.79
CA VAL A 74 -13.64 5.19 8.34
C VAL A 74 -14.63 5.90 9.21
N ASN A 75 -15.40 6.81 8.64
CA ASN A 75 -16.41 7.56 9.40
C ASN A 75 -17.67 6.71 9.67
N VAL A 76 -18.59 7.25 10.44
CA VAL A 76 -19.87 6.58 10.81
C VAL A 76 -20.77 6.26 9.61
N GLU A 77 -20.56 6.94 8.48
CA GLU A 77 -21.28 6.71 7.22
C GLU A 77 -20.59 5.65 6.34
N GLY A 78 -19.46 5.06 6.80
CA GLY A 78 -18.66 4.10 6.04
C GLY A 78 -17.75 4.74 4.99
N ARG A 79 -17.59 6.05 4.96
CA ARG A 79 -16.69 6.73 4.04
C ARG A 79 -15.25 6.61 4.50
N VAL A 80 -14.38 6.25 3.58
CA VAL A 80 -12.94 6.13 3.81
C VAL A 80 -12.25 7.46 3.51
N LYS A 81 -11.39 7.91 4.42
CA LYS A 81 -10.49 9.04 4.21
C LYS A 81 -9.05 8.56 4.41
N VAL A 82 -8.20 8.77 3.41
CA VAL A 82 -6.78 8.50 3.52
C VAL A 82 -6.09 9.70 4.15
N HIS A 83 -5.38 9.47 5.26
CA HIS A 83 -4.67 10.52 5.98
C HIS A 83 -3.19 10.56 5.63
N ARG A 84 -2.61 9.39 5.41
CA ARG A 84 -1.18 9.26 5.18
C ARG A 84 -0.88 8.02 4.37
N VAL A 85 0.08 8.12 3.45
CA VAL A 85 0.72 6.99 2.81
C VAL A 85 2.23 7.11 3.03
N VAL A 86 2.86 6.04 3.48
CA VAL A 86 4.31 5.93 3.59
C VAL A 86 4.78 4.93 2.56
N CYS A 87 5.67 5.35 1.68
CA CYS A 87 6.23 4.52 0.61
C CYS A 87 7.73 4.30 0.87
N ALA A 88 8.16 3.04 0.81
CA ALA A 88 9.55 2.65 0.77
C ALA A 88 9.82 1.90 -0.54
N VAL A 89 10.90 2.24 -1.23
CA VAL A 89 11.20 1.69 -2.55
C VAL A 89 12.68 1.36 -2.71
N ASP A 90 12.94 0.22 -3.33
CA ASP A 90 14.24 -0.18 -3.87
C ASP A 90 14.13 -0.31 -5.40
N ALA A 91 14.59 0.72 -6.12
CA ALA A 91 14.68 0.73 -7.58
C ALA A 91 16.14 0.69 -8.06
N GLY A 92 17.07 0.32 -7.20
CA GLY A 92 18.50 0.39 -7.47
C GLY A 92 19.04 1.82 -7.33
N PHE A 93 19.73 2.33 -8.33
CA PHE A 93 20.35 3.65 -8.26
C PHE A 93 19.45 4.76 -8.83
N ALA A 94 19.09 5.72 -7.98
CA ALA A 94 18.30 6.88 -8.38
C ALA A 94 19.22 7.97 -8.98
N ILE A 95 19.24 8.06 -10.31
CA ILE A 95 20.05 9.07 -11.04
C ILE A 95 19.56 10.49 -10.76
N HIS A 96 18.24 10.68 -10.67
CA HIS A 96 17.59 11.96 -10.41
C HIS A 96 16.61 11.81 -9.24
N PRO A 97 17.03 12.05 -7.99
CA PRO A 97 16.23 11.79 -6.80
C PRO A 97 14.87 12.50 -6.78
N ASP A 98 14.84 13.79 -7.14
CA ASP A 98 13.58 14.56 -7.12
C ASP A 98 12.57 14.03 -8.15
N GLY A 99 13.02 13.69 -9.35
CA GLY A 99 12.18 13.07 -10.36
C GLY A 99 11.69 11.67 -9.94
N PHE A 100 12.52 10.93 -9.23
CA PHE A 100 12.16 9.64 -8.68
C PHE A 100 11.07 9.77 -7.60
N ILE A 101 11.20 10.72 -6.67
CA ILE A 101 10.20 11.03 -5.66
C ILE A 101 8.88 11.42 -6.33
N ALA A 102 8.91 12.32 -7.30
CA ALA A 102 7.72 12.75 -8.04
C ALA A 102 6.99 11.58 -8.73
N GLN A 103 7.72 10.59 -9.27
CA GLN A 103 7.13 9.38 -9.85
C GLN A 103 6.43 8.51 -8.80
N MET A 104 7.04 8.35 -7.62
CA MET A 104 6.44 7.60 -6.53
C MET A 104 5.16 8.27 -6.01
N GLU A 105 5.20 9.58 -5.77
CA GLU A 105 4.03 10.36 -5.34
C GLU A 105 2.90 10.29 -6.38
N SER A 106 3.23 10.44 -7.66
CA SER A 106 2.27 10.31 -8.76
C SER A 106 1.66 8.91 -8.82
N GLY A 107 2.45 7.86 -8.65
CA GLY A 107 1.97 6.48 -8.61
C GLY A 107 0.98 6.23 -7.47
N ILE A 108 1.28 6.75 -6.28
CA ILE A 108 0.40 6.68 -5.11
C ILE A 108 -0.94 7.38 -5.39
N ILE A 109 -0.90 8.61 -5.91
CA ILE A 109 -2.11 9.38 -6.23
C ILE A 109 -2.95 8.65 -7.29
N TYR A 110 -2.31 8.10 -8.31
CA TYR A 110 -2.99 7.31 -9.34
C TYR A 110 -3.68 6.07 -8.76
N GLY A 111 -2.98 5.33 -7.91
CA GLY A 111 -3.53 4.16 -7.22
C GLY A 111 -4.70 4.52 -6.30
N LEU A 112 -4.57 5.62 -5.55
CA LEU A 112 -5.65 6.13 -4.69
C LEU A 112 -6.88 6.56 -5.50
N ALA A 113 -6.69 7.26 -6.63
CA ALA A 113 -7.80 7.64 -7.49
C ALA A 113 -8.56 6.41 -8.01
N ALA A 114 -7.86 5.37 -8.43
CA ALA A 114 -8.47 4.12 -8.86
C ALA A 114 -9.22 3.39 -7.72
N ALA A 115 -8.66 3.41 -6.50
CA ALA A 115 -9.26 2.73 -5.35
C ALA A 115 -10.46 3.48 -4.74
N MET A 116 -10.45 4.82 -4.79
CA MET A 116 -11.40 5.66 -4.06
C MET A 116 -12.54 6.20 -4.93
N THR A 117 -12.28 6.46 -6.21
CA THR A 117 -13.20 7.19 -7.10
C THR A 117 -13.41 6.56 -8.47
N GLY A 118 -12.53 5.64 -8.87
CA GLY A 118 -12.60 4.99 -10.18
C GLY A 118 -13.73 3.98 -10.26
N GLU A 119 -14.86 4.39 -10.83
CA GLU A 119 -15.98 3.50 -11.14
C GLU A 119 -16.38 3.63 -12.61
N ILE A 120 -16.51 2.51 -13.29
CA ILE A 120 -17.06 2.46 -14.65
C ILE A 120 -18.20 1.45 -14.67
N THR A 121 -19.42 1.94 -14.79
CA THR A 121 -20.62 1.14 -14.97
C THR A 121 -21.05 1.20 -16.43
N ILE A 122 -21.35 0.05 -17.02
CA ILE A 122 -21.79 -0.03 -18.40
C ILE A 122 -23.26 -0.44 -18.43
N GLU A 123 -24.12 0.41 -18.99
CA GLU A 123 -25.51 0.10 -19.22
C GLU A 123 -25.84 0.28 -20.70
N ASN A 124 -26.52 -0.72 -21.29
CA ASN A 124 -26.91 -0.72 -22.72
C ASN A 124 -25.74 -0.44 -23.69
N GLY A 125 -24.52 -0.87 -23.33
CA GLY A 125 -23.33 -0.68 -24.16
C GLY A 125 -22.67 0.70 -24.05
N ALA A 126 -23.11 1.56 -23.15
CA ALA A 126 -22.55 2.88 -22.91
C ALA A 126 -22.08 3.03 -21.44
N VAL A 127 -21.05 3.86 -21.22
CA VAL A 127 -20.58 4.22 -19.85
C VAL A 127 -21.61 5.16 -19.23
N VAL A 128 -21.99 4.87 -17.97
CA VAL A 128 -22.99 5.66 -17.22
C VAL A 128 -22.37 6.94 -16.64
N GLN A 129 -21.12 6.84 -16.18
CA GLN A 129 -20.39 8.00 -15.66
C GLN A 129 -19.93 8.89 -16.82
N GLY A 130 -20.32 10.14 -16.82
CA GLY A 130 -19.97 11.15 -17.83
C GLY A 130 -19.18 12.32 -17.26
#